data_0650b5f0a32a749499d2c431d76cbc22
#
_entry.id   0650b5f0a32a749499d2c431d76cbc22
#
_cell.length_a   1.000
_cell.length_b   1.000
_cell.length_c   1.000
_cell.angle_alpha   90.00
_cell.angle_beta   90.00
_cell.angle_gamma   90.00
#
_symmetry.space_group_name_H-M   'P 1'
#
loop_
_entity.id
_entity.type
_entity.pdbx_description
1 polymer ?
#
loop_
_entity_poly.entity_id
_entity_poly.type
_entity_poly.pdbx_seq_one_letter_code
_entity_poly.pdbx_strand_id
1 'polypeptide(L)'
;VTAPGTLVERIDAAWTALGPQEQRVAGFLRARPDESALYNAAELARRTGVSKATVSRTFQRLGFAGAQEARDLLRAQRGAGLPVVVDDPDDAVAAQASRDAANVQRLAAETDRAALDAAAHAVAVARQVVVLGFRSGFPVAMLLRQALVQARPDVRLVPEHGQTLGEELVGLGADDVVVVVGLRRRPASFDDVLRALDTAPSRTLLLADPSLGPTPADWRFDAAIESASPFDSYAAPLALVSALAGRVLAGLDGAGAARVAAVRAAYADLGELGA
;
A
#
# COMPACT_ATOMS: atom_id res chain seq x y z
N VAL A 1 -6.47 -30.24 -8.43
CA VAL A 1 -7.36 -29.10 -8.73
C VAL A 1 -6.45 -28.01 -9.25
N THR A 2 -6.47 -27.77 -10.57
CA THR A 2 -5.73 -26.69 -11.24
C THR A 2 -6.20 -25.38 -10.62
N ALA A 3 -5.28 -24.52 -10.17
CA ALA A 3 -5.59 -23.19 -9.67
C ALA A 3 -6.43 -22.44 -10.73
N PRO A 4 -7.46 -21.70 -10.34
CA PRO A 4 -8.26 -20.94 -11.30
C PRO A 4 -7.31 -19.95 -11.99
N GLY A 5 -7.22 -20.01 -13.32
CA GLY A 5 -6.42 -19.11 -14.14
C GLY A 5 -6.80 -17.63 -13.87
N THR A 6 -5.91 -16.71 -14.17
CA THR A 6 -6.16 -15.27 -14.05
C THR A 6 -7.37 -14.86 -14.91
N LEU A 7 -7.98 -13.72 -14.61
CA LEU A 7 -9.07 -13.18 -15.44
C LEU A 7 -8.61 -13.00 -16.89
N VAL A 8 -7.38 -12.53 -17.10
CA VAL A 8 -6.80 -12.30 -18.43
C VAL A 8 -6.65 -13.61 -19.19
N GLU A 9 -6.11 -14.67 -18.56
CA GLU A 9 -6.00 -16.00 -19.18
C GLU A 9 -7.36 -16.57 -19.57
N ARG A 10 -8.39 -16.39 -18.73
CA ARG A 10 -9.75 -16.82 -19.05
C ARG A 10 -10.36 -16.01 -20.22
N ILE A 11 -10.09 -14.70 -20.28
CA ILE A 11 -10.51 -13.85 -21.40
C ILE A 11 -9.82 -14.30 -22.68
N ASP A 12 -8.52 -14.51 -22.68
CA ASP A 12 -7.76 -14.92 -23.84
C ASP A 12 -8.22 -16.29 -24.37
N ALA A 13 -8.46 -17.24 -23.47
CA ALA A 13 -8.98 -18.55 -23.82
C ALA A 13 -10.41 -18.51 -24.41
N ALA A 14 -11.26 -17.57 -23.96
CA ALA A 14 -12.63 -17.46 -24.42
C ALA A 14 -12.82 -16.48 -25.58
N TRP A 15 -11.82 -15.69 -25.95
CA TRP A 15 -11.95 -14.52 -26.82
C TRP A 15 -12.69 -14.78 -28.15
N THR A 16 -12.37 -15.87 -28.82
CA THR A 16 -12.98 -16.24 -30.12
C THR A 16 -14.42 -16.74 -29.98
N ALA A 17 -14.83 -17.18 -28.78
CA ALA A 17 -16.19 -17.63 -28.51
C ALA A 17 -17.10 -16.49 -28.04
N LEU A 18 -16.54 -15.30 -27.71
CA LEU A 18 -17.30 -14.13 -27.27
C LEU A 18 -17.93 -13.39 -28.46
N GLY A 19 -19.20 -13.00 -28.32
CA GLY A 19 -19.84 -12.12 -29.29
C GLY A 19 -19.31 -10.68 -29.22
N PRO A 20 -19.56 -9.82 -30.24
CA PRO A 20 -18.98 -8.47 -30.32
C PRO A 20 -19.22 -7.59 -29.09
N GLN A 21 -20.39 -7.70 -28.46
CA GLN A 21 -20.71 -6.94 -27.25
C GLN A 21 -20.01 -7.52 -26.00
N GLU A 22 -19.86 -8.83 -25.94
CA GLU A 22 -19.14 -9.51 -24.89
C GLU A 22 -17.63 -9.23 -24.99
N GLN A 23 -17.10 -9.15 -26.22
CA GLN A 23 -15.71 -8.73 -26.46
C GLN A 23 -15.44 -7.29 -26.00
N ARG A 24 -16.42 -6.38 -26.10
CA ARG A 24 -16.30 -5.04 -25.52
C ARG A 24 -16.11 -5.09 -24.01
N VAL A 25 -16.89 -5.91 -23.32
CA VAL A 25 -16.75 -6.09 -21.87
C VAL A 25 -15.42 -6.76 -21.55
N ALA A 26 -15.10 -7.86 -22.23
CA ALA A 26 -13.86 -8.60 -22.01
C ALA A 26 -12.62 -7.75 -22.32
N GLY A 27 -12.63 -6.97 -23.39
CA GLY A 27 -11.57 -6.02 -23.75
C GLY A 27 -11.38 -4.92 -22.69
N PHE A 28 -12.46 -4.37 -22.14
CA PHE A 28 -12.40 -3.43 -21.05
C PHE A 28 -11.79 -4.05 -19.79
N LEU A 29 -12.22 -5.26 -19.42
CA LEU A 29 -11.71 -6.00 -18.27
C LEU A 29 -10.22 -6.36 -18.44
N ARG A 30 -9.82 -6.72 -19.68
CA ARG A 30 -8.44 -7.05 -20.04
C ARG A 30 -7.52 -5.82 -19.97
N ALA A 31 -7.97 -4.69 -20.54
CA ALA A 31 -7.20 -3.45 -20.55
C ALA A 31 -7.10 -2.79 -19.16
N ARG A 32 -8.04 -3.07 -18.25
CA ARG A 32 -8.14 -2.42 -16.93
C ARG A 32 -8.52 -3.42 -15.84
N PRO A 33 -7.75 -4.49 -15.63
CA PRO A 33 -8.09 -5.52 -14.66
C PRO A 33 -8.18 -4.95 -13.24
N ASP A 34 -7.35 -3.95 -12.95
CA ASP A 34 -7.29 -3.29 -11.67
C ASP A 34 -8.51 -2.44 -11.35
N GLU A 35 -8.97 -1.65 -12.30
CA GLU A 35 -10.18 -0.86 -12.14
C GLU A 35 -11.42 -1.76 -12.11
N SER A 36 -11.39 -2.85 -12.86
CA SER A 36 -12.50 -3.79 -13.01
C SER A 36 -12.91 -4.45 -11.69
N ALA A 37 -11.98 -4.61 -10.75
CA ALA A 37 -12.26 -5.10 -9.40
C ALA A 37 -13.14 -4.14 -8.58
N LEU A 38 -13.20 -2.87 -8.96
CA LEU A 38 -13.97 -1.81 -8.27
C LEU A 38 -15.39 -1.68 -8.82
N TYR A 39 -15.64 -2.08 -10.07
CA TYR A 39 -16.91 -1.83 -10.75
C TYR A 39 -17.93 -2.96 -10.52
N ASN A 40 -19.15 -2.58 -10.20
CA ASN A 40 -20.29 -3.50 -10.24
C ASN A 40 -20.79 -3.72 -11.68
N ALA A 41 -21.65 -4.71 -11.87
CA ALA A 41 -22.18 -5.05 -13.21
C ALA A 41 -22.92 -3.89 -13.91
N ALA A 42 -23.55 -2.99 -13.13
CA ALA A 42 -24.23 -1.82 -13.68
C ALA A 42 -23.23 -0.77 -14.18
N GLU A 43 -22.14 -0.62 -13.48
CA GLU A 43 -21.09 0.31 -13.82
C GLU A 43 -20.27 -0.16 -15.03
N LEU A 44 -19.94 -1.46 -15.08
CA LEU A 44 -19.34 -2.08 -16.25
C LEU A 44 -20.22 -1.94 -17.50
N ALA A 45 -21.54 -2.19 -17.36
CA ALA A 45 -22.51 -2.01 -18.44
C ALA A 45 -22.47 -0.57 -19.00
N ARG A 46 -22.46 0.41 -18.11
CA ARG A 46 -22.40 1.84 -18.46
C ARG A 46 -21.09 2.22 -19.17
N ARG A 47 -19.92 1.74 -18.63
CA ARG A 47 -18.59 2.05 -19.17
C ARG A 47 -18.31 1.38 -20.51
N THR A 48 -18.86 0.20 -20.73
CA THR A 48 -18.67 -0.57 -21.97
C THR A 48 -19.78 -0.34 -23.01
N GLY A 49 -20.81 0.41 -22.65
CA GLY A 49 -21.93 0.71 -23.55
C GLY A 49 -22.79 -0.52 -23.88
N VAL A 50 -22.90 -1.49 -22.95
CA VAL A 50 -23.69 -2.71 -23.13
C VAL A 50 -24.77 -2.85 -22.04
N SER A 51 -25.66 -3.84 -22.18
CA SER A 51 -26.66 -4.13 -21.15
C SER A 51 -26.04 -4.89 -19.94
N LYS A 52 -26.66 -4.76 -18.75
CA LYS A 52 -26.29 -5.57 -17.59
C LYS A 52 -26.36 -7.08 -17.87
N ALA A 53 -27.31 -7.50 -18.68
CA ALA A 53 -27.46 -8.89 -19.09
C ALA A 53 -26.27 -9.36 -19.94
N THR A 54 -25.72 -8.50 -20.78
CA THR A 54 -24.50 -8.79 -21.54
C THR A 54 -23.30 -8.94 -20.62
N VAL A 55 -23.13 -8.04 -19.64
CA VAL A 55 -22.05 -8.15 -18.62
C VAL A 55 -22.16 -9.48 -17.87
N SER A 56 -23.34 -9.86 -17.40
CA SER A 56 -23.55 -11.12 -16.69
C SER A 56 -23.22 -12.34 -17.55
N ARG A 57 -23.67 -12.35 -18.81
CA ARG A 57 -23.34 -13.42 -19.77
C ARG A 57 -21.84 -13.50 -20.06
N THR A 58 -21.16 -12.36 -20.18
CA THR A 58 -19.71 -12.34 -20.35
C THR A 58 -19.02 -13.05 -19.20
N PHE A 59 -19.36 -12.71 -17.96
CA PHE A 59 -18.75 -13.40 -16.80
C PHE A 59 -19.06 -14.91 -16.79
N GLN A 60 -20.28 -15.32 -17.10
CA GLN A 60 -20.64 -16.74 -17.20
C GLN A 60 -19.81 -17.46 -18.28
N ARG A 61 -19.59 -16.84 -19.44
CA ARG A 61 -18.73 -17.41 -20.51
C ARG A 61 -17.26 -17.48 -20.13
N LEU A 62 -16.81 -16.58 -19.25
CA LEU A 62 -15.47 -16.61 -18.67
C LEU A 62 -15.35 -17.61 -17.51
N GLY A 63 -16.41 -18.39 -17.23
CA GLY A 63 -16.42 -19.42 -16.21
C GLY A 63 -16.63 -18.90 -14.78
N PHE A 64 -17.25 -17.73 -14.62
CA PHE A 64 -17.64 -17.20 -13.31
C PHE A 64 -19.15 -17.32 -13.12
N ALA A 65 -19.60 -17.59 -11.90
CA ALA A 65 -21.01 -17.55 -11.54
C ALA A 65 -21.61 -16.13 -11.72
N GLY A 66 -20.77 -15.09 -11.66
CA GLY A 66 -21.17 -13.70 -11.90
C GLY A 66 -20.04 -12.71 -11.66
N ALA A 67 -20.39 -11.42 -11.80
CA ALA A 67 -19.44 -10.31 -11.64
C ALA A 67 -18.83 -10.24 -10.23
N GLN A 68 -19.51 -10.77 -9.21
CA GLN A 68 -18.99 -10.78 -7.84
C GLN A 68 -17.80 -11.73 -7.70
N GLU A 69 -17.95 -12.98 -8.18
CA GLU A 69 -16.88 -13.98 -8.13
C GLU A 69 -15.64 -13.52 -8.91
N ALA A 70 -15.84 -12.90 -10.09
CA ALA A 70 -14.73 -12.33 -10.85
C ALA A 70 -14.03 -11.21 -10.07
N ARG A 71 -14.77 -10.36 -9.37
CA ARG A 71 -14.20 -9.32 -8.50
C ARG A 71 -13.44 -9.91 -7.32
N ASP A 72 -13.95 -10.96 -6.71
CA ASP A 72 -13.30 -11.61 -5.59
C ASP A 72 -12.00 -12.30 -6.04
N LEU A 73 -11.99 -12.90 -7.23
CA LEU A 73 -10.76 -13.40 -7.85
C LEU A 73 -9.74 -12.27 -8.10
N LEU A 74 -10.16 -11.16 -8.69
CA LEU A 74 -9.29 -10.00 -8.93
C LEU A 74 -8.76 -9.41 -7.62
N ARG A 75 -9.59 -9.33 -6.59
CA ARG A 75 -9.16 -8.90 -5.25
C ARG A 75 -8.17 -9.87 -4.63
N ALA A 76 -8.39 -11.18 -4.76
CA ALA A 76 -7.48 -12.21 -4.29
C ALA A 76 -6.13 -12.16 -5.03
N GLN A 77 -6.14 -11.95 -6.34
CA GLN A 77 -4.93 -11.79 -7.15
C GLN A 77 -4.16 -10.52 -6.77
N ARG A 78 -4.86 -9.40 -6.53
CA ARG A 78 -4.28 -8.18 -5.96
C ARG A 78 -3.72 -8.42 -4.57
N GLY A 79 -4.46 -9.09 -3.70
CA GLY A 79 -4.01 -9.45 -2.36
C GLY A 79 -2.76 -10.32 -2.38
N ALA A 80 -2.65 -11.25 -3.33
CA ALA A 80 -1.44 -12.05 -3.57
C ALA A 80 -0.27 -11.21 -4.12
N GLY A 81 -0.54 -9.98 -4.62
CA GLY A 81 0.47 -9.04 -5.11
C GLY A 81 1.28 -9.61 -6.28
N LEU A 82 0.69 -10.44 -7.12
CA LEU A 82 1.31 -10.88 -8.36
C LEU A 82 1.27 -9.76 -9.38
N PRO A 83 2.33 -9.59 -10.21
CA PRO A 83 2.28 -8.66 -11.32
C PRO A 83 1.09 -8.96 -12.23
N VAL A 84 0.31 -7.94 -12.54
CA VAL A 84 -0.77 -8.07 -13.53
C VAL A 84 -0.19 -7.65 -14.87
N VAL A 85 -0.11 -8.60 -15.81
CA VAL A 85 0.35 -8.29 -17.17
C VAL A 85 -0.71 -7.42 -17.84
N VAL A 86 -0.34 -6.18 -18.14
CA VAL A 86 -1.13 -5.21 -18.92
C VAL A 86 -0.42 -4.98 -20.25
N ASP A 87 -1.14 -4.57 -21.27
CA ASP A 87 -0.53 -4.13 -22.51
C ASP A 87 0.42 -2.97 -22.21
N ASP A 88 1.65 -3.04 -22.72
CA ASP A 88 2.65 -1.99 -22.52
C ASP A 88 2.18 -0.72 -23.23
N PRO A 89 1.96 0.40 -22.52
CA PRO A 89 1.58 1.64 -23.16
C PRO A 89 2.73 2.18 -24.01
N ASP A 90 2.42 2.79 -25.15
CA ASP A 90 3.42 3.40 -26.06
C ASP A 90 4.38 4.36 -25.33
N ASP A 91 3.90 5.01 -24.25
CA ASP A 91 4.72 5.81 -23.33
C ASP A 91 4.48 5.35 -21.88
N ALA A 92 5.20 4.31 -21.50
CA ALA A 92 5.13 3.71 -20.17
C ALA A 92 5.48 4.69 -19.04
N VAL A 93 6.42 5.61 -19.27
CA VAL A 93 6.86 6.60 -18.28
C VAL A 93 5.77 7.64 -18.04
N ALA A 94 5.18 8.19 -19.09
CA ALA A 94 4.11 9.19 -18.98
C ALA A 94 2.84 8.57 -18.36
N ALA A 95 2.50 7.34 -18.74
CA ALA A 95 1.38 6.61 -18.16
C ALA A 95 1.58 6.36 -16.65
N GLN A 96 2.78 5.93 -16.26
CA GLN A 96 3.13 5.73 -14.85
C GLN A 96 3.11 7.05 -14.08
N ALA A 97 3.73 8.11 -14.59
CA ALA A 97 3.74 9.43 -13.95
C ALA A 97 2.32 9.99 -13.74
N SER A 98 1.44 9.82 -14.73
CA SER A 98 0.03 10.22 -14.60
C SER A 98 -0.70 9.42 -13.51
N ARG A 99 -0.46 8.12 -13.41
CA ARG A 99 -1.04 7.26 -12.36
C ARG A 99 -0.52 7.64 -10.98
N ASP A 100 0.77 7.87 -10.85
CA ASP A 100 1.40 8.27 -9.60
C ASP A 100 0.89 9.63 -9.12
N ALA A 101 0.75 10.60 -10.02
CA ALA A 101 0.16 11.89 -9.70
C ALA A 101 -1.26 11.74 -9.16
N ALA A 102 -2.09 10.90 -9.79
CA ALA A 102 -3.45 10.63 -9.33
C ALA A 102 -3.48 9.96 -7.94
N ASN A 103 -2.58 9.01 -7.67
CA ASN A 103 -2.46 8.36 -6.35
C ASN A 103 -2.06 9.36 -5.25
N VAL A 104 -1.09 10.24 -5.52
CA VAL A 104 -0.64 11.27 -4.59
C VAL A 104 -1.74 12.32 -4.35
N GLN A 105 -2.45 12.74 -5.39
CA GLN A 105 -3.58 13.67 -5.26
C GLN A 105 -4.70 13.08 -4.41
N ARG A 106 -5.03 11.78 -4.61
CA ARG A 106 -6.01 11.07 -3.79
C ARG A 106 -5.58 11.04 -2.32
N LEU A 107 -4.33 10.66 -2.05
CA LEU A 107 -3.77 10.67 -0.69
C LEU A 107 -3.95 12.04 -0.04
N ALA A 108 -3.60 13.13 -0.74
CA ALA A 108 -3.72 14.50 -0.22
C ALA A 108 -5.17 14.91 0.06
N ALA A 109 -6.14 14.42 -0.73
CA ALA A 109 -7.56 14.70 -0.58
C ALA A 109 -8.21 13.90 0.56
N GLU A 110 -7.78 12.64 0.76
CA GLU A 110 -8.40 11.70 1.70
C GLU A 110 -7.72 11.67 3.08
N THR A 111 -6.49 12.19 3.20
CA THR A 111 -5.76 12.21 4.47
C THR A 111 -6.39 13.19 5.46
N ASP A 112 -6.86 12.66 6.59
CA ASP A 112 -7.24 13.50 7.73
C ASP A 112 -6.00 14.16 8.34
N ARG A 113 -5.94 15.48 8.23
CA ARG A 113 -4.79 16.28 8.68
C ARG A 113 -4.66 16.29 10.20
N ALA A 114 -5.77 16.32 10.92
CA ALA A 114 -5.77 16.31 12.37
C ALA A 114 -5.28 14.97 12.92
N ALA A 115 -5.72 13.86 12.31
CA ALA A 115 -5.23 12.53 12.63
C ALA A 115 -3.73 12.40 12.30
N LEU A 116 -3.26 12.96 11.19
CA LEU A 116 -1.83 12.95 10.83
C LEU A 116 -0.99 13.75 11.82
N ASP A 117 -1.47 14.91 12.27
CA ASP A 117 -0.79 15.72 13.27
C ASP A 117 -0.74 15.01 14.63
N ALA A 118 -1.84 14.35 15.04
CA ALA A 118 -1.88 13.56 16.26
C ALA A 118 -0.92 12.35 16.20
N ALA A 119 -0.90 11.62 15.09
CA ALA A 119 0.02 10.52 14.86
C ALA A 119 1.49 10.98 14.87
N ALA A 120 1.80 12.08 14.19
CA ALA A 120 3.13 12.66 14.16
C ALA A 120 3.58 13.11 15.55
N HIS A 121 2.70 13.74 16.32
CA HIS A 121 2.99 14.12 17.72
C HIS A 121 3.28 12.87 18.56
N ALA A 122 2.46 11.84 18.45
CA ALA A 122 2.69 10.58 19.18
C ALA A 122 4.06 9.96 18.84
N VAL A 123 4.42 9.93 17.56
CA VAL A 123 5.76 9.48 17.11
C VAL A 123 6.86 10.39 17.65
N ALA A 124 6.65 11.71 17.70
CA ALA A 124 7.65 12.66 18.19
C ALA A 124 7.99 12.44 19.68
N VAL A 125 6.97 12.24 20.52
CA VAL A 125 7.13 12.14 21.98
C VAL A 125 7.31 10.71 22.50
N ALA A 126 7.20 9.69 21.65
CA ALA A 126 7.33 8.30 22.05
C ALA A 126 8.70 8.00 22.71
N ARG A 127 8.74 7.11 23.69
CA ARG A 127 10.00 6.62 24.27
C ARG A 127 10.84 5.96 23.17
N GLN A 128 10.28 5.04 22.42
CA GLN A 128 10.87 4.46 21.20
C GLN A 128 9.83 4.33 20.10
N VAL A 129 10.30 4.27 18.87
CA VAL A 129 9.49 4.01 17.69
C VAL A 129 9.98 2.75 17.00
N VAL A 130 9.09 1.80 16.81
CA VAL A 130 9.38 0.59 16.01
C VAL A 130 8.70 0.73 14.67
N VAL A 131 9.47 0.78 13.59
CA VAL A 131 8.96 0.81 12.22
C VAL A 131 8.99 -0.60 11.67
N LEU A 132 7.81 -1.14 11.38
CA LEU A 132 7.62 -2.51 10.95
C LEU A 132 7.20 -2.55 9.50
N GLY A 133 7.90 -3.33 8.67
CA GLY A 133 7.58 -3.50 7.26
C GLY A 133 7.92 -4.88 6.75
N PHE A 134 7.13 -5.36 5.80
CA PHE A 134 7.33 -6.66 5.18
C PHE A 134 7.42 -6.54 3.67
N ARG A 135 8.26 -7.38 3.05
CA ARG A 135 8.34 -7.50 1.58
C ARG A 135 8.44 -6.12 0.90
N SER A 136 7.46 -5.77 0.08
CA SER A 136 7.41 -4.48 -0.63
C SER A 136 7.19 -3.27 0.30
N GLY A 137 6.61 -3.47 1.49
CA GLY A 137 6.48 -2.44 2.52
C GLY A 137 7.79 -2.17 3.26
N PHE A 138 8.75 -3.13 3.26
CA PHE A 138 10.01 -2.98 3.98
C PHE A 138 10.87 -1.80 3.47
N PRO A 139 11.08 -1.60 2.15
CA PRO A 139 11.79 -0.42 1.66
C PRO A 139 11.13 0.91 2.07
N VAL A 140 9.81 0.96 2.12
CA VAL A 140 9.05 2.14 2.57
C VAL A 140 9.26 2.37 4.09
N ALA A 141 9.21 1.30 4.88
CA ALA A 141 9.52 1.34 6.32
C ALA A 141 10.96 1.78 6.58
N MET A 142 11.91 1.29 5.78
CA MET A 142 13.33 1.68 5.87
C MET A 142 13.52 3.17 5.60
N LEU A 143 12.86 3.74 4.59
CA LEU A 143 12.93 5.17 4.30
C LEU A 143 12.29 6.01 5.41
N LEU A 144 11.17 5.56 5.97
CA LEU A 144 10.58 6.21 7.15
C LEU A 144 11.55 6.20 8.34
N ARG A 145 12.10 5.03 8.66
CA ARG A 145 13.11 4.89 9.74
C ARG A 145 14.28 5.84 9.49
N GLN A 146 14.81 5.89 8.26
CA GLN A 146 15.94 6.75 7.91
C GLN A 146 15.60 8.24 8.13
N ALA A 147 14.41 8.68 7.75
CA ALA A 147 13.97 10.05 7.98
C ALA A 147 13.80 10.34 9.48
N LEU A 148 13.20 9.41 10.24
CA LEU A 148 12.93 9.61 11.66
C LEU A 148 14.19 9.64 12.52
N VAL A 149 15.24 8.83 12.23
CA VAL A 149 16.50 8.85 13.03
C VAL A 149 17.26 10.15 12.90
N GLN A 150 17.05 10.92 11.83
CA GLN A 150 17.58 12.27 11.69
C GLN A 150 16.86 13.28 12.60
N ALA A 151 15.57 13.05 12.88
CA ALA A 151 14.76 13.91 13.72
C ALA A 151 14.84 13.54 15.23
N ARG A 152 14.89 12.26 15.55
CA ARG A 152 14.83 11.75 16.93
C ARG A 152 15.69 10.49 17.12
N PRO A 153 16.14 10.19 18.37
CA PRO A 153 16.74 8.90 18.71
C PRO A 153 15.70 7.77 18.81
N ASP A 154 16.17 6.57 19.09
CA ASP A 154 15.36 5.39 19.45
C ASP A 154 14.29 5.03 18.42
N VAL A 155 14.71 4.94 17.15
CA VAL A 155 13.89 4.45 16.02
C VAL A 155 14.51 3.17 15.50
N ARG A 156 13.76 2.07 15.56
CA ARG A 156 14.19 0.75 15.11
C ARG A 156 13.39 0.34 13.87
N LEU A 157 14.03 -0.40 12.96
CA LEU A 157 13.38 -1.06 11.83
C LEU A 157 13.25 -2.54 12.16
N VAL A 158 12.11 -3.14 11.87
CA VAL A 158 11.88 -4.57 12.10
C VAL A 158 11.01 -5.18 10.97
N PRO A 159 11.18 -6.47 10.67
CA PRO A 159 12.32 -7.30 11.07
C PRO A 159 13.55 -7.00 10.19
N GLU A 160 14.70 -6.85 10.78
CA GLU A 160 15.96 -6.90 10.06
C GLU A 160 16.50 -8.35 10.01
N HIS A 161 17.60 -8.54 9.30
CA HIS A 161 18.16 -9.88 9.13
C HIS A 161 18.56 -10.50 10.49
N GLY A 162 18.03 -11.69 10.77
CA GLY A 162 18.28 -12.42 12.01
C GLY A 162 17.34 -12.08 13.17
N GLN A 163 16.41 -11.13 13.01
CA GLN A 163 15.43 -10.79 14.05
C GLN A 163 14.16 -11.65 13.94
N THR A 164 13.52 -11.89 15.08
CA THR A 164 12.17 -12.42 15.18
C THR A 164 11.22 -11.34 15.72
N LEU A 165 10.00 -11.25 15.19
CA LEU A 165 9.05 -10.22 15.61
C LEU A 165 8.66 -10.34 17.09
N GLY A 166 8.57 -11.57 17.62
CA GLY A 166 8.23 -11.78 19.03
C GLY A 166 9.24 -11.11 19.97
N GLU A 167 10.54 -11.25 19.68
CA GLU A 167 11.60 -10.62 20.45
C GLU A 167 11.57 -9.09 20.36
N GLU A 168 11.23 -8.56 19.17
CA GLU A 168 11.23 -7.14 18.91
C GLU A 168 10.00 -6.40 19.48
N LEU A 169 8.87 -7.11 19.60
CA LEU A 169 7.61 -6.55 20.07
C LEU A 169 7.37 -6.78 21.57
N VAL A 170 8.00 -7.80 22.18
CA VAL A 170 7.92 -8.02 23.62
C VAL A 170 8.58 -6.87 24.38
N GLY A 171 7.90 -6.34 25.38
CA GLY A 171 8.44 -5.23 26.18
C GLY A 171 8.11 -3.82 25.64
N LEU A 172 7.30 -3.71 24.58
CA LEU A 172 6.70 -2.44 24.18
C LEU A 172 5.65 -2.01 25.21
N GLY A 173 5.70 -0.74 25.61
CA GLY A 173 4.83 -0.13 26.60
C GLY A 173 3.93 0.96 26.02
N ALA A 174 3.11 1.56 26.87
CA ALA A 174 2.15 2.61 26.49
C ALA A 174 2.82 3.89 25.93
N ASP A 175 4.09 4.11 26.24
CA ASP A 175 4.87 5.24 25.74
C ASP A 175 5.57 4.95 24.42
N ASP A 176 5.36 3.77 23.84
CA ASP A 176 5.98 3.36 22.57
C ASP A 176 4.97 3.46 21.41
N VAL A 177 5.51 3.66 20.21
CA VAL A 177 4.71 3.68 18.98
C VAL A 177 5.24 2.64 18.00
N VAL A 178 4.36 1.81 17.47
CA VAL A 178 4.65 0.90 16.36
C VAL A 178 4.06 1.47 15.08
N VAL A 179 4.91 1.77 14.10
CA VAL A 179 4.47 2.18 12.77
C VAL A 179 4.52 0.97 11.86
N VAL A 180 3.38 0.47 11.45
CA VAL A 180 3.26 -0.70 10.57
C VAL A 180 3.08 -0.25 9.12
N VAL A 181 3.99 -0.64 8.24
CA VAL A 181 3.86 -0.43 6.80
C VAL A 181 3.26 -1.69 6.18
N GLY A 182 1.93 -1.72 6.12
CA GLY A 182 1.11 -2.86 5.74
C GLY A 182 0.66 -2.84 4.28
N LEU A 183 1.53 -2.49 3.34
CA LEU A 183 1.24 -2.50 1.91
C LEU A 183 1.11 -3.92 1.37
N ARG A 184 0.28 -4.13 0.35
CA ARG A 184 0.08 -5.45 -0.23
C ARG A 184 1.38 -6.09 -0.69
N ARG A 185 1.35 -7.38 -0.77
CA ARG A 185 2.21 -8.51 -0.53
C ARG A 185 2.54 -8.65 0.94
N ARG A 186 1.50 -8.69 1.77
CA ARG A 186 1.61 -9.00 3.19
C ARG A 186 1.92 -10.50 3.38
N PRO A 187 2.78 -10.90 4.33
CA PRO A 187 2.97 -12.31 4.67
C PRO A 187 1.72 -12.89 5.31
N ALA A 188 1.59 -14.23 5.30
CA ALA A 188 0.44 -14.91 5.92
C ALA A 188 0.28 -14.59 7.42
N SER A 189 1.37 -14.33 8.12
CA SER A 189 1.40 -13.93 9.53
C SER A 189 0.99 -12.48 9.80
N PHE A 190 0.68 -11.68 8.78
CA PHE A 190 0.44 -10.25 8.94
C PHE A 190 -0.76 -9.97 9.86
N ASP A 191 -1.85 -10.72 9.70
CA ASP A 191 -3.04 -10.55 10.54
C ASP A 191 -2.79 -10.97 11.99
N ASP A 192 -1.88 -11.94 12.23
CA ASP A 192 -1.46 -12.34 13.57
C ASP A 192 -0.67 -11.24 14.25
N VAL A 193 0.20 -10.56 13.50
CA VAL A 193 0.96 -9.41 13.99
C VAL A 193 0.02 -8.26 14.37
N LEU A 194 -0.95 -7.94 13.53
CA LEU A 194 -1.92 -6.87 13.82
C LEU A 194 -2.76 -7.20 15.05
N ARG A 195 -3.19 -8.45 15.22
CA ARG A 195 -3.90 -8.88 16.44
C ARG A 195 -3.04 -8.79 17.69
N ALA A 196 -1.77 -9.11 17.59
CA ALA A 196 -0.83 -8.96 18.72
C ALA A 196 -0.65 -7.48 19.09
N LEU A 197 -0.56 -6.59 18.11
CA LEU A 197 -0.45 -5.15 18.35
C LEU A 197 -1.75 -4.53 18.90
N ASP A 198 -2.92 -5.01 18.49
CA ASP A 198 -4.22 -4.56 19.03
C ASP A 198 -4.37 -4.85 20.53
N THR A 199 -3.70 -5.89 21.02
CA THR A 199 -3.68 -6.25 22.45
C THR A 199 -2.48 -5.71 23.22
N ALA A 200 -1.49 -5.15 22.52
CA ALA A 200 -0.29 -4.56 23.14
C ALA A 200 -0.61 -3.20 23.76
N PRO A 201 0.14 -2.79 24.82
CA PRO A 201 -0.05 -1.47 25.40
C PRO A 201 0.46 -0.33 24.53
N SER A 202 1.32 -0.61 23.54
CA SER A 202 1.86 0.39 22.61
C SER A 202 0.80 0.91 21.65
N ARG A 203 0.96 2.16 21.17
CA ARG A 203 0.09 2.72 20.14
C ARG A 203 0.51 2.26 18.74
N THR A 204 -0.47 2.05 17.87
CA THR A 204 -0.24 1.56 16.51
C THR A 204 -0.63 2.61 15.47
N LEU A 205 0.33 2.97 14.60
CA LEU A 205 0.11 3.75 13.40
C LEU A 205 0.23 2.82 12.18
N LEU A 206 -0.84 2.67 11.43
CA LEU A 206 -0.90 1.79 10.25
C LEU A 206 -0.86 2.62 8.95
N LEU A 207 0.17 2.42 8.15
CA LEU A 207 0.25 2.89 6.77
C LEU A 207 -0.09 1.71 5.86
N ALA A 208 -1.25 1.75 5.22
CA ALA A 208 -1.77 0.64 4.44
C ALA A 208 -2.07 1.04 2.99
N ASP A 209 -2.49 0.09 2.20
CA ASP A 209 -3.15 0.31 0.93
C ASP A 209 -4.64 -0.10 1.01
N PRO A 210 -5.51 0.40 0.11
CA PRO A 210 -6.95 0.13 0.15
C PRO A 210 -7.36 -1.35 0.07
N SER A 211 -6.43 -2.27 -0.26
CA SER A 211 -6.72 -3.71 -0.28
C SER A 211 -6.75 -4.34 1.12
N LEU A 212 -6.23 -3.66 2.12
CA LEU A 212 -6.34 -4.09 3.52
C LEU A 212 -7.72 -3.73 4.05
N GLY A 213 -8.50 -4.73 4.46
CA GLY A 213 -9.80 -4.54 5.09
C GLY A 213 -9.75 -3.71 6.37
N PRO A 214 -10.90 -3.44 7.00
CA PRO A 214 -10.95 -2.75 8.29
C PRO A 214 -10.05 -3.45 9.31
N THR A 215 -9.20 -2.69 9.97
CA THR A 215 -8.19 -3.20 10.89
C THR A 215 -8.04 -2.22 12.05
N PRO A 216 -8.02 -2.68 13.30
CA PRO A 216 -7.79 -1.83 14.46
C PRO A 216 -6.41 -1.18 14.39
N ALA A 217 -6.35 0.11 14.66
CA ALA A 217 -5.14 0.89 14.85
C ALA A 217 -5.54 2.24 15.47
N ASP A 218 -4.65 2.88 16.23
CA ASP A 218 -4.91 4.23 16.77
C ASP A 218 -5.00 5.25 15.64
N TRP A 219 -4.16 5.08 14.61
CA TRP A 219 -4.21 5.87 13.38
C TRP A 219 -4.01 4.97 12.17
N ARG A 220 -4.79 5.20 11.13
CA ARG A 220 -4.66 4.52 9.85
C ARG A 220 -4.67 5.53 8.71
N PHE A 221 -3.72 5.36 7.79
CA PHE A 221 -3.65 6.11 6.55
C PHE A 221 -3.49 5.15 5.38
N ASP A 222 -4.41 5.25 4.43
CA ASP A 222 -4.40 4.43 3.23
C ASP A 222 -3.75 5.20 2.08
N ALA A 223 -2.73 4.63 1.47
CA ALA A 223 -2.05 5.16 0.31
C ALA A 223 -2.24 4.23 -0.88
N ALA A 224 -2.77 4.75 -1.96
CA ALA A 224 -3.01 4.01 -3.18
C ALA A 224 -1.68 3.58 -3.83
N ILE A 225 -1.62 2.32 -4.28
CA ILE A 225 -0.43 1.74 -4.92
C ILE A 225 -0.73 1.23 -6.33
N GLU A 226 -1.81 1.71 -6.94
CA GLU A 226 -2.14 1.41 -8.33
C GLU A 226 -1.04 1.92 -9.26
N SER A 227 -0.81 1.18 -10.34
CA SER A 227 0.25 1.43 -11.29
C SER A 227 -0.26 1.28 -12.72
N ALA A 228 0.36 1.96 -13.65
CA ALA A 228 0.21 1.72 -15.08
C ALA A 228 1.07 0.53 -15.55
N SER A 229 2.00 0.05 -14.70
CA SER A 229 2.85 -1.11 -14.96
C SER A 229 2.32 -2.37 -14.26
N PRO A 230 2.86 -3.57 -14.58
CA PRO A 230 2.55 -4.80 -13.87
C PRO A 230 2.90 -4.80 -12.37
N PHE A 231 3.73 -3.86 -11.94
CA PHE A 231 4.20 -3.74 -10.56
C PHE A 231 3.51 -2.62 -9.82
N ASP A 232 3.38 -2.75 -8.48
CA ASP A 232 2.80 -1.72 -7.64
C ASP A 232 3.64 -0.44 -7.64
N SER A 233 2.99 0.72 -7.56
CA SER A 233 3.65 2.00 -7.34
C SER A 233 3.69 2.37 -5.86
N TYR A 234 4.80 2.92 -5.43
CA TYR A 234 4.99 3.39 -4.06
C TYR A 234 5.09 4.91 -3.95
N ALA A 235 4.73 5.67 -4.98
CA ALA A 235 4.79 7.12 -5.00
C ALA A 235 3.94 7.75 -3.89
N ALA A 236 2.69 7.31 -3.73
CA ALA A 236 1.82 7.83 -2.67
C ALA A 236 2.26 7.37 -1.25
N PRO A 237 2.61 6.10 -0.99
CA PRO A 237 3.25 5.70 0.26
C PRO A 237 4.48 6.52 0.64
N LEU A 238 5.37 6.82 -0.31
CA LEU A 238 6.56 7.61 -0.06
C LEU A 238 6.24 9.08 0.21
N ALA A 239 5.23 9.65 -0.46
CA ALA A 239 4.74 10.98 -0.15
C ALA A 239 4.18 11.07 1.28
N LEU A 240 3.42 10.05 1.72
CA LEU A 240 2.92 9.95 3.09
C LEU A 240 4.05 9.85 4.11
N VAL A 241 5.06 9.01 3.86
CA VAL A 241 6.26 8.87 4.70
C VAL A 241 6.96 10.21 4.86
N SER A 242 7.17 10.94 3.76
CA SER A 242 7.81 12.26 3.79
C SER A 242 6.98 13.29 4.57
N ALA A 243 5.67 13.30 4.39
CA ALA A 243 4.76 14.18 5.11
C ALA A 243 4.76 13.87 6.61
N LEU A 244 4.67 12.60 7.00
CA LEU A 244 4.71 12.16 8.40
C LEU A 244 6.04 12.55 9.05
N ALA A 245 7.17 12.22 8.43
CA ALA A 245 8.50 12.54 8.98
C ALA A 245 8.71 14.06 9.13
N GLY A 246 8.26 14.85 8.15
CA GLY A 246 8.31 16.31 8.23
C GLY A 246 7.46 16.86 9.39
N ARG A 247 6.27 16.29 9.64
CA ARG A 247 5.42 16.67 10.77
C ARG A 247 6.04 16.25 12.12
N VAL A 248 6.66 15.08 12.20
CA VAL A 248 7.40 14.64 13.38
C VAL A 248 8.54 15.63 13.70
N LEU A 249 9.34 15.97 12.71
CA LEU A 249 10.44 16.94 12.89
C LEU A 249 9.92 18.30 13.35
N ALA A 250 8.85 18.81 12.75
CA ALA A 250 8.23 20.07 13.14
C ALA A 250 7.68 20.04 14.58
N GLY A 251 7.14 18.89 15.02
CA GLY A 251 6.61 18.73 16.38
C GLY A 251 7.67 18.57 17.48
N LEU A 252 8.94 18.41 17.12
CA LEU A 252 10.06 18.34 18.06
C LEU A 252 10.69 19.69 18.39
N ASP A 253 10.20 20.78 17.79
CA ASP A 253 10.68 22.13 17.99
C ASP A 253 12.24 22.23 17.93
N GLY A 254 12.87 22.88 18.91
CA GLY A 254 14.31 23.04 18.99
C GLY A 254 15.09 21.73 19.16
N ALA A 255 14.49 20.68 19.73
CA ALA A 255 15.15 19.39 19.93
C ALA A 255 15.40 18.68 18.59
N GLY A 256 14.43 18.76 17.65
CA GLY A 256 14.59 18.22 16.30
C GLY A 256 15.70 18.92 15.52
N ALA A 257 15.75 20.24 15.58
CA ALA A 257 16.81 21.03 14.93
C ALA A 257 18.20 20.70 15.51
N ALA A 258 18.30 20.59 16.84
CA ALA A 258 19.55 20.19 17.51
C ALA A 258 20.01 18.79 17.11
N ARG A 259 19.07 17.83 16.98
CA ARG A 259 19.36 16.48 16.50
C ARG A 259 19.89 16.48 15.07
N VAL A 260 19.25 17.20 14.16
CA VAL A 260 19.71 17.34 12.76
C VAL A 260 21.12 17.91 12.71
N ALA A 261 21.40 18.95 13.51
CA ALA A 261 22.74 19.56 13.58
C ALA A 261 23.79 18.55 14.09
N ALA A 262 23.47 17.77 15.12
CA ALA A 262 24.36 16.76 15.68
C ALA A 262 24.65 15.62 14.68
N VAL A 263 23.63 15.14 13.96
CA VAL A 263 23.79 14.13 12.91
C VAL A 263 24.67 14.67 11.77
N ARG A 264 24.46 15.92 11.36
CA ARG A 264 25.30 16.57 10.34
C ARG A 264 26.75 16.67 10.77
N ALA A 265 27.03 17.04 12.03
CA ALA A 265 28.39 17.09 12.57
C ALA A 265 29.04 15.70 12.56
N ALA A 266 28.32 14.66 12.99
CA ALA A 266 28.80 13.29 12.96
C ALA A 266 29.14 12.80 11.54
N TYR A 267 28.34 13.15 10.53
CA TYR A 267 28.66 12.82 9.13
C TYR A 267 29.97 13.48 8.67
N ALA A 268 30.21 14.72 9.08
CA ALA A 268 31.46 15.41 8.76
C ALA A 268 32.67 14.77 9.46
N ASP A 269 32.53 14.45 10.76
CA ASP A 269 33.58 13.85 11.56
C ASP A 269 33.96 12.44 11.08
N LEU A 270 32.98 11.67 10.61
CA LEU A 270 33.17 10.30 10.11
C LEU A 270 33.53 10.26 8.61
N GLY A 271 33.41 11.36 7.91
CA GLY A 271 33.63 11.42 6.44
C GLY A 271 32.59 10.60 5.65
N GLU A 272 31.37 10.39 6.20
CA GLU A 272 30.35 9.56 5.58
C GLU A 272 29.67 10.24 4.38
N LEU A 273 29.60 11.57 4.38
CA LEU A 273 29.07 12.33 3.26
C LEU A 273 30.19 13.22 2.71
N GLY A 274 30.44 13.10 1.40
CA GLY A 274 31.34 14.02 0.71
C GLY A 274 30.84 15.46 0.80
N ALA A 275 31.77 16.40 0.87
CA ALA A 275 31.50 17.83 0.90
C ALA A 275 30.88 18.32 -0.43
#